data_f562f9a05ddd9843b41194f1558f5c3a
#
_entry.id   f562f9a05ddd9843b41194f1558f5c3a
#
_cell.length_a   1.000
_cell.length_b   1.000
_cell.length_c   1.000
_cell.angle_alpha   90.00
_cell.angle_beta   90.00
_cell.angle_gamma   90.00
#
_symmetry.space_group_name_H-M   'P 1'
#
loop_
_entity.id
_entity.type
_entity.pdbx_description
1 polymer ?
#
loop_
_entity_poly.entity_id
_entity_poly.type
_entity_poly.pdbx_seq_one_letter_code
_entity_poly.pdbx_strand_id
1 'polypeptide(L)'
;MEQPALQILGENRIMSIATVRPDGWPQTTIVGYANEGWSLYFLIYRDSQKFGNISRDNRVSISVGREPTELRKIKAVYAGCHAREVTEVKERSRAWALLAERHPNLTDLAPPGTAEVATMRADCKYVSVLDYSKGLGHTEAITL
;
A
#
# COMPACT_ATOMS: atom_id res chain seq x y z
N MET A 1 -17.89 9.32 1.57
CA MET A 1 -16.64 9.08 2.30
C MET A 1 -15.64 8.19 1.57
N GLU A 2 -16.10 7.17 0.85
CA GLU A 2 -15.18 6.32 0.07
C GLU A 2 -14.45 7.08 -1.02
N GLN A 3 -15.14 7.95 -1.76
CA GLN A 3 -14.55 8.65 -2.90
C GLN A 3 -13.35 9.51 -2.54
N PRO A 4 -13.36 10.31 -1.47
CA PRO A 4 -12.17 11.06 -1.09
C PRO A 4 -10.97 10.18 -0.75
N ALA A 5 -11.20 9.05 -0.09
CA ALA A 5 -10.14 8.11 0.25
C ALA A 5 -9.57 7.44 -0.99
N LEU A 6 -10.42 6.98 -1.90
CA LEU A 6 -9.98 6.38 -3.16
C LEU A 6 -9.23 7.39 -4.02
N GLN A 7 -9.64 8.66 -3.98
CA GLN A 7 -8.93 9.71 -4.66
C GLN A 7 -7.51 9.89 -4.11
N ILE A 8 -7.35 9.90 -2.79
CA ILE A 8 -6.03 9.98 -2.16
C ILE A 8 -5.16 8.79 -2.61
N LEU A 9 -5.71 7.58 -2.61
CA LEU A 9 -4.98 6.40 -3.07
C LEU A 9 -4.57 6.53 -4.54
N GLY A 10 -5.46 7.06 -5.38
CA GLY A 10 -5.19 7.19 -6.81
C GLY A 10 -4.19 8.29 -7.16
N GLU A 11 -4.06 9.31 -6.30
CA GLU A 11 -3.18 10.46 -6.53
C GLU A 11 -1.76 10.24 -6.03
N ASN A 12 -1.51 9.17 -5.29
CA ASN A 12 -0.21 8.89 -4.69
C ASN A 12 0.41 7.64 -5.29
N ARG A 13 1.72 7.49 -5.13
CA ARG A 13 2.49 6.42 -5.73
C ARG A 13 3.29 5.60 -4.74
N ILE A 14 3.45 6.09 -3.51
CA ILE A 14 4.17 5.38 -2.47
C ILE A 14 3.31 5.27 -1.22
N MET A 15 3.53 4.23 -0.46
CA MET A 15 2.87 4.04 0.82
C MET A 15 3.88 3.60 1.87
N SER A 16 3.62 3.94 3.12
CA SER A 16 4.28 3.31 4.25
C SER A 16 3.54 2.02 4.56
N ILE A 17 4.26 0.94 4.73
CA ILE A 17 3.66 -0.35 5.10
C ILE A 17 4.33 -0.86 6.38
N ALA A 18 3.51 -1.21 7.36
CA ALA A 18 3.96 -1.79 8.62
C ALA A 18 3.66 -3.28 8.63
N THR A 19 4.66 -4.06 9.01
CA THR A 19 4.57 -5.51 9.15
C THR A 19 5.08 -5.90 10.54
N VAL A 20 4.76 -7.12 10.99
CA VAL A 20 5.14 -7.59 12.32
C VAL A 20 6.30 -8.57 12.21
N ARG A 21 7.43 -8.22 12.82
CA ARG A 21 8.61 -9.08 12.90
C ARG A 21 8.35 -10.30 13.78
N PRO A 22 9.14 -11.38 13.63
CA PRO A 22 8.99 -12.55 14.51
C PRO A 22 9.13 -12.24 16.00
N ASP A 23 9.91 -11.19 16.34
CA ASP A 23 10.08 -10.77 17.73
C ASP A 23 8.93 -9.86 18.23
N GLY A 24 7.91 -9.64 17.40
CA GLY A 24 6.76 -8.78 17.73
C GLY A 24 7.00 -7.31 17.46
N TRP A 25 8.20 -6.92 17.06
CA TRP A 25 8.49 -5.51 16.79
C TRP A 25 7.87 -5.09 15.46
N PRO A 26 7.07 -3.99 15.42
CA PRO A 26 6.54 -3.50 14.15
C PRO A 26 7.65 -2.90 13.30
N GLN A 27 7.65 -3.23 12.01
CA GLN A 27 8.61 -2.70 11.05
C GLN A 27 7.87 -1.89 9.99
N THR A 28 8.29 -0.65 9.77
CA THR A 28 7.68 0.23 8.78
C THR A 28 8.68 0.52 7.67
N THR A 29 8.25 0.34 6.43
CA THR A 29 9.06 0.64 5.25
C THR A 29 8.20 1.36 4.21
N ILE A 30 8.84 1.92 3.19
CA ILE A 30 8.15 2.60 2.10
C ILE A 30 8.25 1.74 0.85
N VAL A 31 7.12 1.56 0.16
CA VAL A 31 7.06 0.83 -1.12
C VAL A 31 6.24 1.62 -2.13
N GLY A 32 6.55 1.43 -3.41
CA GLY A 32 5.68 1.90 -4.48
C GLY A 32 4.46 1.01 -4.58
N TYR A 33 3.32 1.57 -4.94
CA TYR A 33 2.10 0.79 -5.07
C TYR A 33 1.24 1.29 -6.23
N ALA A 34 0.28 0.48 -6.62
CA ALA A 34 -0.85 0.87 -7.44
C ALA A 34 -2.09 0.21 -6.85
N ASN A 35 -3.22 0.89 -6.91
CA ASN A 35 -4.44 0.33 -6.36
C ASN A 35 -5.50 0.12 -7.43
N GLU A 36 -6.34 -0.87 -7.20
CA GLU A 36 -7.59 -1.07 -7.90
C GLU A 36 -8.66 -1.14 -6.82
N GLY A 37 -9.43 -0.05 -6.66
CA GLY A 37 -10.32 0.06 -5.51
C GLY A 37 -9.54 -0.05 -4.21
N TRP A 38 -9.97 -0.94 -3.34
CA TRP A 38 -9.38 -1.16 -2.02
C TRP A 38 -8.32 -2.27 -1.99
N SER A 39 -7.86 -2.71 -3.14
CA SER A 39 -6.74 -3.65 -3.26
C SER A 39 -5.50 -2.89 -3.72
N LEU A 40 -4.41 -3.04 -2.98
CA LEU A 40 -3.16 -2.37 -3.29
C LEU A 40 -2.13 -3.40 -3.71
N TYR A 41 -1.51 -3.17 -4.88
CA TYR A 41 -0.46 -4.04 -5.41
C TYR A 41 0.89 -3.40 -5.20
N PHE A 42 1.89 -4.19 -4.83
CA PHE A 42 3.25 -3.73 -4.62
C PHE A 42 4.24 -4.86 -4.84
N LEU A 43 5.50 -4.51 -5.02
CA LEU A 43 6.58 -5.46 -5.29
C LEU A 43 7.59 -5.43 -4.15
N ILE A 44 7.99 -6.60 -3.67
CA ILE A 44 9.04 -6.73 -2.67
C ILE A 44 9.94 -7.90 -3.02
N TYR A 45 11.19 -7.86 -2.56
CA TYR A 45 12.09 -9.02 -2.72
C TYR A 45 11.67 -10.15 -1.80
N ARG A 46 11.79 -11.39 -2.30
CA ARG A 46 11.46 -12.59 -1.52
C ARG A 46 12.38 -12.79 -0.33
N ASP A 47 13.59 -12.26 -0.38
CA ASP A 47 14.56 -12.34 0.71
C ASP A 47 14.46 -11.17 1.68
N SER A 48 13.50 -10.26 1.50
CA SER A 48 13.32 -9.14 2.41
C SER A 48 12.69 -9.56 3.73
N GLN A 49 12.98 -8.81 4.79
CA GLN A 49 12.38 -9.04 6.10
C GLN A 49 10.86 -8.95 6.01
N LYS A 50 10.32 -7.96 5.26
CA LYS A 50 8.88 -7.78 5.18
C LYS A 50 8.17 -8.94 4.47
N PHE A 51 8.80 -9.57 3.48
CA PHE A 51 8.22 -10.76 2.85
C PHE A 51 8.09 -11.89 3.88
N GLY A 52 9.12 -12.14 4.66
CA GLY A 52 9.06 -13.12 5.74
C GLY A 52 8.02 -12.77 6.80
N ASN A 53 7.95 -11.49 7.17
CA ASN A 53 6.95 -11.02 8.14
C ASN A 53 5.53 -11.30 7.65
N ILE A 54 5.22 -10.92 6.41
CA ILE A 54 3.89 -11.12 5.80
C ILE A 54 3.55 -12.61 5.68
N SER A 55 4.53 -13.43 5.31
CA SER A 55 4.32 -14.88 5.18
C SER A 55 3.92 -15.52 6.51
N ARG A 56 4.41 -14.99 7.62
CA ARG A 56 4.12 -15.49 8.96
C ARG A 56 2.85 -14.86 9.56
N ASP A 57 2.66 -13.55 9.34
CA ASP A 57 1.52 -12.80 9.85
C ASP A 57 1.08 -11.83 8.74
N ASN A 58 -0.06 -12.13 8.12
CA ASN A 58 -0.52 -11.41 6.94
C ASN A 58 -1.18 -10.06 7.23
N ARG A 59 -1.30 -9.68 8.50
CA ARG A 59 -1.85 -8.39 8.88
C ARG A 59 -0.81 -7.30 8.66
N VAL A 60 -1.18 -6.29 7.89
CA VAL A 60 -0.31 -5.14 7.63
C VAL A 60 -1.12 -3.86 7.83
N SER A 61 -0.42 -2.78 8.11
CA SER A 61 -1.02 -1.45 8.14
C SER A 61 -0.35 -0.59 7.09
N ILE A 62 -1.15 0.23 6.41
CA ILE A 62 -0.60 1.15 5.41
C ILE A 62 -1.02 2.58 5.71
N SER A 63 -0.19 3.51 5.27
CA SER A 63 -0.57 4.91 5.25
C SER A 63 -0.14 5.53 3.93
N VAL A 64 -1.02 6.37 3.39
CA VAL A 64 -0.81 7.06 2.12
C VAL A 64 -1.16 8.52 2.30
N GLY A 65 -0.26 9.39 1.88
CA GLY A 65 -0.47 10.82 1.92
C GLY A 65 0.75 11.51 1.35
N ARG A 66 0.60 12.82 1.10
CA ARG A 66 1.73 13.64 0.65
C ARG A 66 1.95 14.76 1.66
N GLU A 67 3.16 15.29 1.66
CA GLU A 67 3.49 16.45 2.47
C GLU A 67 2.87 17.71 1.84
N PRO A 68 1.96 18.38 2.53
CA PRO A 68 1.38 19.63 2.04
C PRO A 68 2.24 20.82 2.44
N THR A 69 1.96 21.97 1.83
CA THR A 69 2.63 23.24 2.18
C THR A 69 2.10 23.83 3.48
N GLU A 70 0.88 23.47 3.87
CA GLU A 70 0.23 23.97 5.09
C GLU A 70 -0.32 22.83 5.90
N LEU A 71 -0.22 22.93 7.23
CA LEU A 71 -0.66 21.89 8.15
C LEU A 71 -2.13 21.51 7.95
N ARG A 72 -3.01 22.50 7.76
CA ARG A 72 -4.45 22.24 7.59
C ARG A 72 -4.81 21.52 6.28
N LYS A 73 -3.83 21.37 5.36
CA LYS A 73 -4.03 20.64 4.10
C LYS A 73 -3.62 19.17 4.18
N ILE A 74 -3.19 18.72 5.36
CA ILE A 74 -2.85 17.32 5.54
C ILE A 74 -4.08 16.46 5.31
N LYS A 75 -3.96 15.52 4.38
CA LYS A 75 -4.93 14.47 4.11
C LYS A 75 -4.20 13.17 3.90
N ALA A 76 -4.69 12.12 4.53
CA ALA A 76 -4.06 10.81 4.42
C ALA A 76 -5.10 9.70 4.57
N VAL A 77 -4.75 8.53 4.07
CA VAL A 77 -5.53 7.30 4.27
C VAL A 77 -4.70 6.37 5.13
N TYR A 78 -5.31 5.84 6.16
CA TYR A 78 -4.77 4.76 6.97
C TYR A 78 -5.63 3.53 6.78
N ALA A 79 -5.03 2.36 6.64
CA ALA A 79 -5.80 1.13 6.50
C ALA A 79 -5.09 -0.05 7.14
N GLY A 80 -5.88 -0.92 7.76
CA GLY A 80 -5.45 -2.25 8.13
C GLY A 80 -5.83 -3.20 7.02
N CYS A 81 -4.91 -4.04 6.59
CA CYS A 81 -5.08 -4.90 5.43
C CYS A 81 -4.57 -6.31 5.69
N HIS A 82 -5.05 -7.25 4.88
CA HIS A 82 -4.43 -8.57 4.79
C HIS A 82 -3.63 -8.64 3.49
N ALA A 83 -2.36 -9.00 3.60
CA ALA A 83 -1.45 -9.05 2.46
C ALA A 83 -1.12 -10.49 2.07
N ARG A 84 -0.98 -10.73 0.78
CA ARG A 84 -0.60 -12.04 0.25
C ARG A 84 0.14 -11.89 -1.06
N GLU A 85 0.89 -12.93 -1.41
CA GLU A 85 1.50 -12.98 -2.73
C GLU A 85 0.45 -13.30 -3.79
N VAL A 86 0.55 -12.63 -4.94
CA VAL A 86 -0.30 -12.89 -6.10
C VAL A 86 0.36 -14.00 -6.91
N THR A 87 -0.28 -15.17 -6.96
CA THR A 87 0.26 -16.35 -7.65
C THR A 87 -0.42 -16.65 -8.97
N GLU A 88 -1.65 -16.17 -9.16
CA GLU A 88 -2.36 -16.35 -10.43
C GLU A 88 -1.72 -15.48 -11.52
N VAL A 89 -1.43 -16.10 -12.67
CA VAL A 89 -0.71 -15.44 -13.76
C VAL A 89 -1.45 -14.20 -14.28
N LYS A 90 -2.76 -14.31 -14.46
CA LYS A 90 -3.56 -13.18 -14.98
C LYS A 90 -3.59 -12.00 -14.01
N GLU A 91 -3.81 -12.28 -12.73
CA GLU A 91 -3.81 -11.22 -11.71
C GLU A 91 -2.43 -10.58 -11.59
N ARG A 92 -1.38 -11.39 -11.64
CA ARG A 92 0.00 -10.87 -11.58
C ARG A 92 0.30 -9.95 -12.77
N SER A 93 -0.11 -10.35 -13.97
CA SER A 93 0.06 -9.51 -15.17
C SER A 93 -0.71 -8.20 -15.05
N ARG A 94 -1.93 -8.25 -14.52
CA ARG A 94 -2.74 -7.06 -14.29
C ARG A 94 -2.08 -6.13 -13.26
N ALA A 95 -1.59 -6.71 -12.17
CA ALA A 95 -0.89 -5.94 -11.13
C ALA A 95 0.33 -5.22 -11.70
N TRP A 96 1.14 -5.90 -12.50
CA TRP A 96 2.30 -5.29 -13.15
C TRP A 96 1.91 -4.18 -14.11
N ALA A 97 0.81 -4.34 -14.86
CA ALA A 97 0.32 -3.30 -15.75
C ALA A 97 -0.09 -2.04 -14.98
N LEU A 98 -0.80 -2.21 -13.86
CA LEU A 98 -1.20 -1.11 -13.00
C LEU A 98 0.02 -0.41 -12.37
N LEU A 99 0.99 -1.19 -11.91
CA LEU A 99 2.22 -0.65 -11.33
C LEU A 99 3.05 0.11 -12.37
N ALA A 100 3.18 -0.45 -13.57
CA ALA A 100 3.94 0.21 -14.66
C ALA A 100 3.29 1.51 -15.10
N GLU A 101 1.97 1.58 -15.10
CA GLU A 101 1.23 2.81 -15.43
C GLU A 101 1.52 3.90 -14.39
N ARG A 102 1.53 3.54 -13.10
CA ARG A 102 1.77 4.50 -12.01
C ARG A 102 3.25 4.82 -11.83
N HIS A 103 4.12 3.90 -12.20
CA HIS A 103 5.57 4.01 -12.05
C HIS A 103 6.25 3.81 -13.41
N PRO A 104 6.38 4.86 -14.25
CA PRO A 104 6.87 4.71 -15.63
C PRO A 104 8.24 4.06 -15.79
N ASN A 105 9.11 4.14 -14.77
CA ASN A 105 10.45 3.57 -14.84
C ASN A 105 10.56 2.19 -14.20
N LEU A 106 9.43 1.57 -13.85
CA LEU A 106 9.43 0.30 -13.12
C LEU A 106 10.16 -0.81 -13.88
N THR A 107 9.93 -0.93 -15.19
CA THR A 107 10.51 -2.00 -15.99
C THR A 107 12.03 -1.89 -16.12
N ASP A 108 12.59 -0.70 -15.93
CA ASP A 108 14.04 -0.50 -15.92
C ASP A 108 14.68 -1.02 -14.63
N LEU A 109 13.93 -0.98 -13.52
CA LEU A 109 14.41 -1.38 -12.20
C LEU A 109 14.09 -2.84 -11.87
N ALA A 110 12.92 -3.32 -12.29
CA ALA A 110 12.45 -4.66 -11.95
C ALA A 110 11.69 -5.25 -13.15
N PRO A 111 12.39 -5.99 -14.03
CA PRO A 111 11.72 -6.64 -15.15
C PRO A 111 10.65 -7.64 -14.66
N PRO A 112 9.50 -7.74 -15.36
CA PRO A 112 8.45 -8.69 -15.00
C PRO A 112 8.97 -10.13 -15.01
N GLY A 113 8.44 -10.95 -14.09
CA GLY A 113 8.76 -12.36 -14.04
C GLY A 113 10.06 -12.72 -13.34
N THR A 114 10.71 -11.75 -12.69
CA THR A 114 11.91 -12.02 -11.90
C THR A 114 11.55 -12.88 -10.69
N ALA A 115 12.19 -14.05 -10.55
CA ALA A 115 11.91 -14.97 -9.45
C ALA A 115 12.21 -14.38 -8.07
N GLU A 116 13.12 -13.42 -8.00
CA GLU A 116 13.53 -12.77 -6.75
C GLU A 116 12.50 -11.78 -6.23
N VAL A 117 11.60 -11.29 -7.10
CA VAL A 117 10.61 -10.28 -6.78
C VAL A 117 9.22 -10.91 -6.67
N ALA A 118 8.57 -10.70 -5.54
CA ALA A 118 7.20 -11.14 -5.32
C ALA A 118 6.23 -10.01 -5.65
N THR A 119 5.16 -10.35 -6.35
CA THR A 119 4.02 -9.46 -6.57
C THR A 119 3.05 -9.66 -5.42
N MET A 120 2.79 -8.59 -4.67
CA MET A 120 1.98 -8.65 -3.46
C MET A 120 0.66 -7.91 -3.66
N ARG A 121 -0.34 -8.33 -2.90
CA ARG A 121 -1.63 -7.67 -2.84
C ARG A 121 -2.02 -7.48 -1.38
N ALA A 122 -2.43 -6.27 -1.02
CA ALA A 122 -2.99 -5.96 0.29
C ALA A 122 -4.46 -5.56 0.09
N ASP A 123 -5.35 -6.33 0.71
CA ASP A 123 -6.79 -6.03 0.68
C ASP A 123 -7.17 -5.28 1.94
N CYS A 124 -7.76 -4.11 1.79
CA CYS A 124 -8.13 -3.28 2.92
C CYS A 124 -9.28 -3.91 3.71
N LYS A 125 -9.13 -4.00 5.01
CA LYS A 125 -10.12 -4.51 5.95
C LYS A 125 -10.89 -3.38 6.61
N TYR A 126 -10.18 -2.37 7.07
CA TYR A 126 -10.77 -1.14 7.60
C TYR A 126 -9.93 0.04 7.14
N VAL A 127 -10.58 1.19 7.03
CA VAL A 127 -9.96 2.40 6.46
C VAL A 127 -10.35 3.60 7.30
N SER A 128 -9.41 4.51 7.49
CA SER A 128 -9.65 5.82 8.09
C SER A 128 -9.07 6.90 7.19
N VAL A 129 -9.77 8.04 7.11
CA VAL A 129 -9.29 9.22 6.41
C VAL A 129 -8.93 10.29 7.42
N LEU A 130 -7.70 10.76 7.35
CA LEU A 130 -7.21 11.90 8.12
C LEU A 130 -7.42 13.16 7.28
N ASP A 131 -8.06 14.18 7.85
CA ASP A 131 -8.30 15.44 7.15
C ASP A 131 -8.20 16.62 8.13
N TYR A 132 -7.06 17.30 8.12
CA TYR A 132 -6.79 18.42 9.00
C TYR A 132 -7.62 19.67 8.68
N SER A 133 -8.20 19.74 7.49
CA SER A 133 -9.08 20.87 7.17
C SER A 133 -10.34 20.88 8.03
N LYS A 134 -10.68 19.74 8.61
CA LYS A 134 -11.86 19.57 9.50
C LYS A 134 -11.48 19.66 10.98
N GLY A 135 -10.22 19.90 11.29
CA GLY A 135 -9.72 20.00 12.66
C GLY A 135 -8.39 19.25 12.81
N LEU A 136 -7.61 19.61 13.84
CA LEU A 136 -6.32 18.99 14.11
C LEU A 136 -6.53 17.49 14.38
N GLY A 137 -5.90 16.64 13.55
CA GLY A 137 -5.99 15.20 13.72
C GLY A 137 -7.37 14.61 13.43
N HIS A 138 -8.27 15.37 12.77
CA HIS A 138 -9.60 14.86 12.47
C HIS A 138 -9.54 13.61 11.60
N THR A 139 -10.16 12.53 12.08
CA THR A 139 -10.13 11.23 11.43
C THR A 139 -11.55 10.67 11.33
N GLU A 140 -11.89 10.15 10.18
CA GLU A 140 -13.19 9.53 9.93
C GLU A 140 -12.99 8.09 9.46
N ALA A 141 -13.66 7.15 10.12
CA ALA A 141 -13.66 5.74 9.71
C ALA A 141 -14.58 5.55 8.51
N ILE A 142 -14.17 4.67 7.59
CA ILE A 142 -14.95 4.32 6.41
C ILE A 142 -15.38 2.87 6.55
N THR A 143 -16.67 2.61 6.35
CA THR A 143 -17.21 1.26 6.29
C THR A 143 -17.06 0.73 4.88
N LEU A 144 -16.35 -0.40 4.74
CA LEU A 144 -16.15 -1.07 3.46
C LEU A 144 -17.24 -2.10 3.17
#